data_ef6d6a46e2f81a0a37b5846c63fcdad9
#
_entry.id   ef6d6a46e2f81a0a37b5846c63fcdad9
#
_cell.length_a   1.000
_cell.length_b   1.000
_cell.length_c   1.000
_cell.angle_alpha   90.00
_cell.angle_beta   90.00
_cell.angle_gamma   90.00
#
_symmetry.space_group_name_H-M   'P 1'
#
loop_
_entity.id
_entity.type
_entity.pdbx_description
1 polymer ?
#
loop_
_entity_poly.entity_id
_entity_poly.type
_entity_poly.pdbx_seq_one_letter_code
_entity_poly.pdbx_strand_id
1 'polypeptide(L)'
;REMMHREVDYDIEAATTRRFAERLKDDSRYIVPQIVDELCADKVLCMTFERGVPINSPVMLSLPQERRNQLGEASLEIAVRELFDWGEMQTDPNFGNYLVRLGNGDDVKDKIVLLDFGAIRHFDDNLLAVAHTLIHAGYSHDKNAMVQAMTGYDFFDAMPESIKPGMADVFLIATEAFSSPSNNPDMPTGVMDDQERYDWKKSQLHSRVMQQAAQSMASRYFSIPPKEFMFISRKFIGAYTFMTVI
;
A
#
# COMPACT_ATOMS: atom_id res chain seq x y z
N ARG A 1 -12.02 13.43 16.73
CA ARG A 1 -12.17 12.88 18.11
C ARG A 1 -12.43 11.36 18.10
N GLU A 2 -13.33 10.83 17.27
CA GLU A 2 -13.54 9.38 17.17
C GLU A 2 -12.31 8.58 16.71
N MET A 3 -11.50 9.13 15.81
CA MET A 3 -10.25 8.49 15.36
C MET A 3 -9.25 8.31 16.51
N MET A 4 -9.08 9.33 17.37
CA MET A 4 -8.17 9.26 18.51
C MET A 4 -8.62 8.27 19.59
N HIS A 5 -9.93 7.98 19.71
CA HIS A 5 -10.42 7.00 20.68
C HIS A 5 -10.19 5.54 20.22
N ARG A 6 -10.16 5.27 18.91
CA ARG A 6 -9.86 3.93 18.38
C ARG A 6 -8.35 3.60 18.39
N GLU A 7 -7.50 4.61 18.23
CA GLU A 7 -6.03 4.46 18.29
C GLU A 7 -5.50 4.16 19.70
N VAL A 8 -6.37 4.16 20.73
CA VAL A 8 -6.02 3.91 22.13
C VAL A 8 -6.73 2.67 22.66
N ASP A 9 -7.44 1.91 21.82
CA ASP A 9 -8.15 0.71 22.20
C ASP A 9 -7.26 -0.53 21.95
N TYR A 10 -6.51 -0.91 22.96
CA TYR A 10 -5.59 -2.04 22.89
C TYR A 10 -6.27 -3.40 22.76
N ASP A 11 -7.55 -3.53 23.12
CA ASP A 11 -8.31 -4.76 22.90
C ASP A 11 -8.57 -4.98 21.40
N ILE A 12 -8.93 -3.90 20.68
CA ILE A 12 -9.09 -3.92 19.21
C ILE A 12 -7.75 -4.22 18.54
N GLU A 13 -6.68 -3.57 18.96
CA GLU A 13 -5.35 -3.78 18.41
C GLU A 13 -4.86 -5.22 18.64
N ALA A 14 -5.03 -5.76 19.86
CA ALA A 14 -4.71 -7.15 20.18
C ALA A 14 -5.48 -8.15 19.30
N ALA A 15 -6.81 -7.94 19.16
CA ALA A 15 -7.64 -8.79 18.33
C ALA A 15 -7.22 -8.74 16.85
N THR A 16 -6.87 -7.55 16.36
CA THR A 16 -6.41 -7.36 15.00
C THR A 16 -5.05 -7.99 14.76
N THR A 17 -4.11 -7.82 15.70
CA THR A 17 -2.77 -8.44 15.65
C THR A 17 -2.89 -9.96 15.54
N ARG A 18 -3.75 -10.60 16.35
CA ARG A 18 -3.99 -12.07 16.27
C ARG A 18 -4.55 -12.48 14.92
N ARG A 19 -5.50 -11.71 14.37
CA ARG A 19 -6.11 -12.00 13.07
C ARG A 19 -5.08 -11.92 11.94
N PHE A 20 -4.21 -10.91 11.95
CA PHE A 20 -3.13 -10.81 10.96
C PHE A 20 -2.06 -11.90 11.16
N ALA A 21 -1.72 -12.24 12.39
CA ALA A 21 -0.82 -13.36 12.69
C ALA A 21 -1.36 -14.68 12.12
N GLU A 22 -2.65 -14.96 12.29
CA GLU A 22 -3.28 -16.17 11.73
C GLU A 22 -3.30 -16.16 10.20
N ARG A 23 -3.60 -15.03 9.56
CA ARG A 23 -3.59 -14.89 8.09
C ARG A 23 -2.21 -15.09 7.48
N LEU A 24 -1.17 -14.71 8.19
CA LEU A 24 0.20 -14.73 7.70
C LEU A 24 1.03 -15.89 8.22
N LYS A 25 0.45 -16.80 9.03
CA LYS A 25 1.19 -17.90 9.68
C LYS A 25 1.94 -18.80 8.72
N ASP A 26 1.39 -19.04 7.53
CA ASP A 26 1.95 -19.91 6.51
C ASP A 26 2.82 -19.15 5.48
N ASP A 27 2.94 -17.82 5.62
CA ASP A 27 3.75 -16.98 4.76
C ASP A 27 5.07 -16.61 5.44
N SER A 28 6.11 -17.31 5.06
CA SER A 28 7.43 -17.18 5.71
C SER A 28 8.10 -15.81 5.52
N ARG A 29 7.55 -14.92 4.68
CA ARG A 29 8.08 -13.58 4.41
C ARG A 29 7.76 -12.57 5.51
N TYR A 30 6.74 -12.87 6.34
CA TYR A 30 6.26 -11.96 7.37
C TYR A 30 6.40 -12.54 8.77
N ILE A 31 6.50 -11.65 9.73
CA ILE A 31 6.45 -11.95 11.16
C ILE A 31 5.47 -10.97 11.79
N VAL A 32 4.52 -11.51 12.55
CA VAL A 32 3.61 -10.72 13.39
C VAL A 32 3.88 -11.12 14.83
N PRO A 33 4.09 -10.17 15.76
CA PRO A 33 4.25 -10.48 17.18
C PRO A 33 3.06 -11.23 17.74
N GLN A 34 3.29 -12.12 18.70
CA GLN A 34 2.23 -12.80 19.41
C GLN A 34 1.81 -12.00 20.64
N ILE A 35 0.51 -11.88 20.85
CA ILE A 35 -0.05 -11.22 22.04
C ILE A 35 0.12 -12.14 23.24
N VAL A 36 0.57 -11.57 24.37
CA VAL A 36 0.75 -12.25 25.65
C VAL A 36 -0.42 -11.83 26.55
N ASP A 37 -1.53 -12.56 26.43
CA ASP A 37 -2.83 -12.19 27.02
C ASP A 37 -2.78 -11.96 28.54
N GLU A 38 -2.05 -12.80 29.25
CA GLU A 38 -1.92 -12.72 30.71
C GLU A 38 -1.17 -11.47 31.19
N LEU A 39 -0.51 -10.73 30.29
CA LEU A 39 0.20 -9.47 30.55
C LEU A 39 -0.49 -8.24 29.94
N CYS A 40 -1.63 -8.44 29.28
CA CYS A 40 -2.44 -7.36 28.71
C CYS A 40 -3.43 -6.81 29.75
N ALA A 41 -3.78 -5.52 29.63
CA ALA A 41 -4.81 -4.85 30.43
C ALA A 41 -5.37 -3.65 29.63
N ASP A 42 -6.44 -3.01 30.07
CA ASP A 42 -7.13 -1.90 29.40
C ASP A 42 -6.20 -0.86 28.74
N LYS A 43 -5.04 -0.63 29.31
CA LYS A 43 -4.06 0.36 28.85
C LYS A 43 -2.66 -0.21 28.67
N VAL A 44 -2.56 -1.52 28.56
CA VAL A 44 -1.29 -2.24 28.36
C VAL A 44 -1.49 -3.32 27.33
N LEU A 45 -0.81 -3.18 26.21
CA LEU A 45 -0.69 -4.23 25.20
C LEU A 45 0.69 -4.89 25.33
N CYS A 46 0.70 -6.18 25.61
CA CYS A 46 1.92 -6.98 25.71
C CYS A 46 2.02 -7.95 24.56
N MET A 47 3.17 -7.97 23.89
CA MET A 47 3.44 -8.86 22.78
C MET A 47 4.89 -9.35 22.80
N THR A 48 5.17 -10.41 22.06
CA THR A 48 6.54 -10.92 21.91
C THR A 48 7.46 -9.88 21.30
N PHE A 49 8.68 -9.81 21.80
CA PHE A 49 9.68 -8.92 21.24
C PHE A 49 10.26 -9.51 19.95
N GLU A 50 10.09 -8.78 18.85
CA GLU A 50 10.63 -9.19 17.56
C GLU A 50 11.88 -8.39 17.21
N ARG A 51 12.98 -9.11 16.90
CA ARG A 51 14.22 -8.49 16.49
C ARG A 51 14.18 -8.11 15.00
N GLY A 52 14.76 -6.96 14.66
CA GLY A 52 14.91 -6.51 13.30
C GLY A 52 15.66 -5.19 13.22
N VAL A 53 15.99 -4.77 12.02
CA VAL A 53 16.57 -3.46 11.73
C VAL A 53 15.52 -2.57 11.07
N PRO A 54 15.55 -1.24 11.29
CA PRO A 54 14.67 -0.33 10.57
C PRO A 54 14.88 -0.43 9.06
N ILE A 55 13.80 -0.29 8.30
CA ILE A 55 13.81 -0.38 6.83
C ILE A 55 14.81 0.59 6.18
N ASN A 56 14.93 1.80 6.73
CA ASN A 56 15.83 2.85 6.24
C ASN A 56 17.22 2.83 6.90
N SER A 57 17.57 1.76 7.60
CA SER A 57 18.88 1.64 8.26
C SER A 57 20.01 1.47 7.24
N PRO A 58 21.24 1.94 7.54
CA PRO A 58 22.39 1.72 6.67
C PRO A 58 22.65 0.25 6.37
N VAL A 59 22.37 -0.64 7.34
CA VAL A 59 22.52 -2.10 7.16
C VAL A 59 21.56 -2.60 6.09
N MET A 60 20.29 -2.18 6.14
CA MET A 60 19.28 -2.54 5.15
C MET A 60 19.66 -2.03 3.75
N LEU A 61 20.11 -0.77 3.65
CA LEU A 61 20.49 -0.16 2.38
C LEU A 61 21.79 -0.75 1.79
N SER A 62 22.61 -1.43 2.59
CA SER A 62 23.82 -2.12 2.14
C SER A 62 23.58 -3.55 1.63
N LEU A 63 22.35 -4.08 1.75
CA LEU A 63 22.02 -5.39 1.21
C LEU A 63 22.17 -5.44 -0.32
N PRO A 64 22.49 -6.62 -0.89
CA PRO A 64 22.41 -6.82 -2.32
C PRO A 64 21.04 -6.42 -2.89
N GLN A 65 21.00 -5.85 -4.08
CA GLN A 65 19.77 -5.35 -4.71
C GLN A 65 18.69 -6.43 -4.76
N GLU A 66 19.05 -7.66 -5.06
CA GLU A 66 18.09 -8.77 -5.13
C GLU A 66 17.35 -9.01 -3.81
N ARG A 67 18.07 -8.96 -2.68
CA ARG A 67 17.44 -9.08 -1.35
C ARG A 67 16.50 -7.91 -1.05
N ARG A 68 16.90 -6.71 -1.46
CA ARG A 68 16.04 -5.51 -1.33
C ARG A 68 14.81 -5.61 -2.19
N ASN A 69 14.94 -6.10 -3.44
CA ASN A 69 13.81 -6.33 -4.32
C ASN A 69 12.79 -7.31 -3.72
N GLN A 70 13.25 -8.43 -3.15
CA GLN A 70 12.36 -9.41 -2.48
C GLN A 70 11.58 -8.80 -1.31
N LEU A 71 12.20 -7.93 -0.53
CA LEU A 71 11.52 -7.19 0.53
C LEU A 71 10.52 -6.17 -0.02
N GLY A 72 10.86 -5.51 -1.12
CA GLY A 72 9.98 -4.61 -1.82
C GLY A 72 8.74 -5.30 -2.36
N GLU A 73 8.92 -6.41 -3.06
CA GLU A 73 7.83 -7.26 -3.55
C GLU A 73 6.89 -7.68 -2.40
N ALA A 74 7.46 -8.18 -1.31
CA ALA A 74 6.66 -8.55 -0.13
C ALA A 74 5.89 -7.35 0.44
N SER A 75 6.52 -6.16 0.55
CA SER A 75 5.86 -4.95 1.04
C SER A 75 4.70 -4.50 0.15
N LEU A 76 4.84 -4.60 -1.16
CA LEU A 76 3.78 -4.25 -2.11
C LEU A 76 2.67 -5.30 -2.09
N GLU A 77 3.03 -6.57 -2.10
CA GLU A 77 2.07 -7.68 -2.09
C GLU A 77 1.16 -7.63 -0.86
N ILE A 78 1.71 -7.38 0.34
CA ILE A 78 0.85 -7.30 1.52
C ILE A 78 -0.14 -6.14 1.43
N ALA A 79 0.23 -4.99 0.86
CA ALA A 79 -0.69 -3.87 0.67
C ALA A 79 -1.83 -4.23 -0.30
N VAL A 80 -1.53 -5.00 -1.34
CA VAL A 80 -2.53 -5.51 -2.29
C VAL A 80 -3.45 -6.52 -1.62
N ARG A 81 -2.90 -7.51 -0.88
CA ARG A 81 -3.69 -8.51 -0.15
C ARG A 81 -4.57 -7.90 0.93
N GLU A 82 -4.06 -6.91 1.66
CA GLU A 82 -4.85 -6.16 2.65
C GLU A 82 -6.11 -5.56 2.03
N LEU A 83 -5.99 -4.95 0.85
CA LEU A 83 -7.12 -4.32 0.17
C LEU A 83 -8.03 -5.35 -0.50
N PHE A 84 -7.48 -6.23 -1.34
CA PHE A 84 -8.27 -7.04 -2.27
C PHE A 84 -8.64 -8.41 -1.74
N ASP A 85 -7.80 -9.04 -0.90
CA ASP A 85 -8.12 -10.35 -0.33
C ASP A 85 -8.86 -10.24 1.00
N TRP A 86 -8.53 -9.21 1.81
CA TRP A 86 -9.05 -9.10 3.17
C TRP A 86 -10.05 -7.98 3.36
N GLY A 87 -10.16 -7.02 2.46
CA GLY A 87 -11.04 -5.86 2.57
C GLY A 87 -10.71 -4.97 3.77
N GLU A 88 -9.51 -5.11 4.34
CA GLU A 88 -9.02 -4.31 5.46
C GLU A 88 -7.54 -4.03 5.32
N MET A 89 -7.11 -2.82 5.66
CA MET A 89 -5.76 -2.35 5.42
C MET A 89 -5.21 -1.55 6.59
N GLN A 90 -3.93 -1.79 6.92
CA GLN A 90 -3.16 -0.91 7.80
C GLN A 90 -2.90 0.42 7.06
N THR A 91 -3.46 1.51 7.58
CA THR A 91 -3.46 2.81 6.89
C THR A 91 -2.45 3.81 7.43
N ASP A 92 -1.62 3.42 8.41
CA ASP A 92 -0.47 4.21 8.86
C ASP A 92 0.82 3.76 8.14
N PRO A 93 1.34 4.52 7.17
CA PRO A 93 2.52 4.17 6.40
C PRO A 93 3.84 4.49 7.12
N ASN A 94 3.81 4.67 8.43
CA ASN A 94 5.00 4.97 9.21
C ASN A 94 6.00 3.81 9.12
N PHE A 95 7.23 4.09 8.70
CA PHE A 95 8.31 3.10 8.65
C PHE A 95 8.67 2.51 10.01
N GLY A 96 8.35 3.20 11.11
CA GLY A 96 8.49 2.68 12.47
C GLY A 96 7.61 1.46 12.77
N ASN A 97 6.56 1.23 11.98
CA ASN A 97 5.66 0.09 12.12
C ASN A 97 6.22 -1.19 11.48
N TYR A 98 7.40 -1.10 10.85
CA TYR A 98 8.01 -2.19 10.11
C TYR A 98 9.49 -2.34 10.48
N LEU A 99 9.91 -3.59 10.72
CA LEU A 99 11.33 -3.93 10.82
C LEU A 99 11.66 -4.99 9.77
N VAL A 100 12.94 -5.14 9.46
CA VAL A 100 13.44 -6.24 8.64
C VAL A 100 14.28 -7.16 9.52
N ARG A 101 13.85 -8.41 9.66
CA ARG A 101 14.68 -9.47 10.23
C ARG A 101 15.57 -10.01 9.14
N LEU A 102 16.85 -9.71 9.25
CA LEU A 102 17.84 -10.16 8.27
C LEU A 102 18.08 -11.66 8.39
N GLY A 103 18.05 -12.33 7.25
CA GLY A 103 18.50 -13.70 7.10
C GLY A 103 20.02 -13.79 6.90
N ASN A 104 20.54 -15.02 6.87
CA ASN A 104 21.96 -15.28 6.54
C ASN A 104 22.25 -15.28 5.02
N GLY A 105 21.21 -15.11 4.20
CA GLY A 105 21.31 -14.98 2.74
C GLY A 105 21.10 -16.30 1.98
N ASP A 106 21.65 -17.40 2.42
CA ASP A 106 21.57 -18.68 1.70
C ASP A 106 20.37 -19.52 2.16
N ASP A 107 20.33 -19.88 3.42
CA ASP A 107 19.29 -20.78 3.98
C ASP A 107 18.12 -20.03 4.62
N VAL A 108 18.36 -18.83 5.16
CA VAL A 108 17.37 -18.03 5.87
C VAL A 108 17.17 -16.71 5.13
N LYS A 109 15.96 -16.53 4.56
CA LYS A 109 15.56 -15.31 3.86
C LYS A 109 15.25 -14.16 4.82
N ASP A 110 15.35 -12.93 4.29
CA ASP A 110 14.89 -11.75 5.01
C ASP A 110 13.36 -11.78 5.20
N LYS A 111 12.88 -11.19 6.30
CA LYS A 111 11.46 -11.15 6.63
C LYS A 111 11.05 -9.75 7.07
N ILE A 112 9.86 -9.36 6.69
CA ILE A 112 9.23 -8.13 7.20
C ILE A 112 8.55 -8.44 8.52
N VAL A 113 8.84 -7.66 9.55
CA VAL A 113 8.16 -7.70 10.85
C VAL A 113 7.14 -6.58 10.89
N LEU A 114 5.88 -6.93 11.10
CA LEU A 114 4.74 -6.01 11.18
C LEU A 114 4.41 -5.78 12.64
N LEU A 115 4.57 -4.53 13.14
CA LEU A 115 4.54 -4.24 14.58
C LEU A 115 3.23 -3.62 15.06
N ASP A 116 2.50 -2.89 14.21
CA ASP A 116 1.38 -2.04 14.60
C ASP A 116 0.14 -2.34 13.76
N PHE A 117 -0.97 -2.63 14.43
CA PHE A 117 -2.27 -2.91 13.82
C PHE A 117 -3.38 -2.00 14.37
N GLY A 118 -3.03 -0.92 15.07
CA GLY A 118 -3.99 0.03 15.64
C GLY A 118 -4.72 0.87 14.60
N ALA A 119 -4.13 1.08 13.42
CA ALA A 119 -4.71 1.90 12.35
C ALA A 119 -5.34 1.09 11.22
N ILE A 120 -5.90 -0.10 11.50
CA ILE A 120 -6.60 -0.91 10.50
C ILE A 120 -7.95 -0.29 10.15
N ARG A 121 -8.28 -0.25 8.86
CA ARG A 121 -9.56 0.19 8.31
C ARG A 121 -10.19 -0.90 7.47
N HIS A 122 -11.50 -1.07 7.63
CA HIS A 122 -12.33 -1.91 6.77
C HIS A 122 -12.92 -1.07 5.66
N PHE A 123 -13.04 -1.64 4.48
CA PHE A 123 -13.63 -1.03 3.31
C PHE A 123 -14.90 -1.77 2.92
N ASP A 124 -15.91 -1.04 2.46
CA ASP A 124 -17.14 -1.65 2.00
C ASP A 124 -16.99 -2.31 0.63
N ASP A 125 -17.87 -3.28 0.35
CA ASP A 125 -17.80 -4.09 -0.86
C ASP A 125 -17.93 -3.25 -2.15
N ASN A 126 -18.68 -2.13 -2.11
CA ASN A 126 -18.82 -1.26 -3.28
C ASN A 126 -17.50 -0.57 -3.62
N LEU A 127 -16.80 -0.04 -2.59
CA LEU A 127 -15.50 0.57 -2.79
C LEU A 127 -14.48 -0.45 -3.29
N LEU A 128 -14.48 -1.68 -2.73
CA LEU A 128 -13.59 -2.74 -3.17
C LEU A 128 -13.86 -3.16 -4.63
N ALA A 129 -15.12 -3.27 -5.03
CA ALA A 129 -15.49 -3.58 -6.42
C ALA A 129 -15.00 -2.49 -7.39
N VAL A 130 -15.17 -1.22 -7.04
CA VAL A 130 -14.66 -0.10 -7.84
C VAL A 130 -13.13 -0.08 -7.87
N ALA A 131 -12.47 -0.27 -6.73
CA ALA A 131 -11.00 -0.34 -6.66
C ALA A 131 -10.46 -1.48 -7.53
N HIS A 132 -11.12 -2.65 -7.54
CA HIS A 132 -10.77 -3.78 -8.39
C HIS A 132 -10.88 -3.44 -9.88
N THR A 133 -11.95 -2.75 -10.27
CA THR A 133 -12.15 -2.33 -11.66
C THR A 133 -11.12 -1.28 -12.09
N LEU A 134 -10.79 -0.33 -11.20
CA LEU A 134 -9.77 0.69 -11.46
C LEU A 134 -8.38 0.08 -11.64
N ILE A 135 -7.98 -0.87 -10.77
CA ILE A 135 -6.66 -1.51 -10.90
C ILE A 135 -6.56 -2.35 -12.19
N HIS A 136 -7.66 -3.02 -12.57
CA HIS A 136 -7.71 -3.78 -13.82
C HIS A 136 -7.59 -2.89 -15.05
N ALA A 137 -8.28 -1.74 -15.06
CA ALA A 137 -8.15 -0.74 -16.12
C ALA A 137 -6.73 -0.15 -16.17
N GLY A 138 -6.10 0.05 -15.00
CA GLY A 138 -4.71 0.48 -14.88
C GLY A 138 -3.71 -0.54 -15.44
N TYR A 139 -3.90 -1.81 -15.13
CA TYR A 139 -3.08 -2.90 -15.69
C TYR A 139 -3.12 -2.93 -17.23
N SER A 140 -4.31 -2.74 -17.81
CA SER A 140 -4.51 -2.68 -19.26
C SER A 140 -4.10 -1.34 -19.87
N HIS A 141 -3.81 -0.33 -19.04
CA HIS A 141 -3.57 1.07 -19.40
C HIS A 141 -4.65 1.65 -20.32
N ASP A 142 -5.91 1.26 -20.08
CA ASP A 142 -7.06 1.68 -20.90
C ASP A 142 -7.77 2.86 -20.23
N LYS A 143 -7.59 4.05 -20.78
CA LYS A 143 -8.21 5.29 -20.27
C LYS A 143 -9.72 5.25 -20.32
N ASN A 144 -10.32 4.66 -21.35
CA ASN A 144 -11.77 4.57 -21.47
C ASN A 144 -12.33 3.61 -20.42
N ALA A 145 -11.70 2.44 -20.24
CA ALA A 145 -12.04 1.51 -19.18
C ALA A 145 -11.87 2.16 -17.80
N MET A 146 -10.81 2.96 -17.59
CA MET A 146 -10.58 3.70 -16.35
C MET A 146 -11.70 4.72 -16.07
N VAL A 147 -12.16 5.47 -17.07
CA VAL A 147 -13.31 6.39 -16.93
C VAL A 147 -14.59 5.61 -16.62
N GLN A 148 -14.85 4.50 -17.30
CA GLN A 148 -16.01 3.64 -17.06
C GLN A 148 -15.99 3.01 -15.67
N ALA A 149 -14.80 2.66 -15.14
CA ALA A 149 -14.64 2.12 -13.80
C ALA A 149 -15.01 3.13 -12.70
N MET A 150 -15.06 4.44 -13.00
CA MET A 150 -15.50 5.48 -12.06
C MET A 150 -17.02 5.59 -12.01
N THR A 151 -17.69 4.49 -11.73
CA THR A 151 -19.15 4.40 -11.57
C THR A 151 -19.48 3.44 -10.43
N GLY A 152 -20.68 3.55 -9.87
CA GLY A 152 -21.15 2.66 -8.80
C GLY A 152 -20.58 2.98 -7.41
N TYR A 153 -19.94 4.12 -7.25
CA TYR A 153 -19.55 4.66 -5.96
C TYR A 153 -19.90 6.16 -5.89
N ASP A 154 -20.62 6.57 -4.87
CA ASP A 154 -21.23 7.90 -4.75
C ASP A 154 -20.31 9.06 -5.11
N PHE A 155 -19.02 8.96 -4.72
CA PHE A 155 -18.04 9.99 -5.03
C PHE A 155 -17.81 10.17 -6.53
N PHE A 156 -17.70 9.07 -7.26
CA PHE A 156 -17.48 9.12 -8.71
C PHE A 156 -18.77 9.43 -9.46
N ASP A 157 -19.92 8.95 -8.94
CA ASP A 157 -21.22 9.21 -9.54
C ASP A 157 -21.60 10.69 -9.39
N ALA A 158 -21.19 11.34 -8.30
CA ALA A 158 -21.36 12.77 -8.10
C ALA A 158 -20.35 13.64 -8.89
N MET A 159 -19.32 13.05 -9.49
CA MET A 159 -18.30 13.77 -10.23
C MET A 159 -18.80 14.15 -11.63
N PRO A 160 -18.64 15.44 -12.05
CA PRO A 160 -18.97 15.84 -13.42
C PRO A 160 -18.20 15.00 -14.45
N GLU A 161 -18.88 14.58 -15.52
CA GLU A 161 -18.28 13.76 -16.58
C GLU A 161 -17.03 14.42 -17.21
N SER A 162 -16.99 15.76 -17.26
CA SER A 162 -15.84 16.52 -17.78
C SER A 162 -14.57 16.40 -16.92
N ILE A 163 -14.67 15.94 -15.67
CA ILE A 163 -13.55 15.80 -14.74
C ILE A 163 -12.98 14.38 -14.76
N LYS A 164 -13.81 13.37 -15.03
CA LYS A 164 -13.41 11.96 -15.02
C LYS A 164 -12.17 11.66 -15.89
N PRO A 165 -12.03 12.21 -17.12
CA PRO A 165 -10.82 11.97 -17.92
C PRO A 165 -9.51 12.43 -17.26
N GLY A 166 -9.52 13.57 -16.56
CA GLY A 166 -8.34 14.05 -15.82
C GLY A 166 -8.03 13.19 -14.59
N MET A 167 -9.07 12.69 -13.91
CA MET A 167 -8.90 11.75 -12.80
C MET A 167 -8.40 10.40 -13.31
N ALA A 168 -8.86 9.94 -14.47
CA ALA A 168 -8.36 8.73 -15.12
C ALA A 168 -6.85 8.82 -15.39
N ASP A 169 -6.36 9.97 -15.85
CA ASP A 169 -4.92 10.19 -16.05
C ASP A 169 -4.14 10.04 -14.74
N VAL A 170 -4.67 10.54 -13.62
CA VAL A 170 -4.05 10.35 -12.29
C VAL A 170 -3.98 8.88 -11.92
N PHE A 171 -5.07 8.12 -12.10
CA PHE A 171 -5.09 6.70 -11.76
C PHE A 171 -4.21 5.87 -12.70
N LEU A 172 -4.17 6.17 -13.99
CA LEU A 172 -3.28 5.48 -14.94
C LEU A 172 -1.80 5.64 -14.57
N ILE A 173 -1.40 6.86 -14.17
CA ILE A 173 -0.04 7.08 -13.67
C ILE A 173 0.17 6.33 -12.34
N ALA A 174 -0.78 6.42 -11.40
CA ALA A 174 -0.65 5.76 -10.10
C ALA A 174 -0.53 4.23 -10.19
N THR A 175 -1.12 3.62 -11.21
CA THR A 175 -1.10 2.17 -11.46
C THR A 175 -0.04 1.74 -12.48
N GLU A 176 0.79 2.66 -12.99
CA GLU A 176 1.78 2.41 -14.05
C GLU A 176 2.72 1.24 -13.72
N ALA A 177 3.14 1.12 -12.46
CA ALA A 177 4.04 0.06 -12.03
C ALA A 177 3.44 -1.36 -12.15
N PHE A 178 2.12 -1.47 -12.30
CA PHE A 178 1.42 -2.74 -12.53
C PHE A 178 1.18 -3.05 -14.00
N SER A 179 1.40 -2.09 -14.90
CA SER A 179 1.25 -2.27 -16.34
C SER A 179 2.57 -2.75 -16.98
N SER A 180 2.47 -3.47 -18.10
CA SER A 180 3.65 -3.81 -18.90
C SER A 180 3.97 -2.69 -19.91
N PRO A 181 5.25 -2.56 -20.36
CA PRO A 181 5.59 -1.60 -21.42
C PRO A 181 4.79 -1.79 -22.71
N SER A 182 4.39 -3.02 -23.00
CA SER A 182 3.56 -3.34 -24.17
C SER A 182 2.15 -2.78 -24.07
N ASN A 183 1.62 -2.64 -22.86
CA ASN A 183 0.28 -2.10 -22.62
C ASN A 183 0.29 -0.60 -22.34
N ASN A 184 1.44 -0.05 -21.92
CA ASN A 184 1.59 1.35 -21.54
C ASN A 184 2.63 2.07 -22.40
N PRO A 185 2.23 2.60 -23.56
CA PRO A 185 3.13 3.35 -24.44
C PRO A 185 3.61 4.68 -23.83
N ASP A 186 2.91 5.20 -22.82
CA ASP A 186 3.23 6.45 -22.13
C ASP A 186 4.22 6.25 -20.97
N MET A 187 4.62 5.00 -20.71
CA MET A 187 5.59 4.67 -19.67
C MET A 187 6.93 5.35 -19.97
N PRO A 188 7.54 6.07 -19.01
CA PRO A 188 8.80 6.75 -19.25
C PRO A 188 9.91 5.79 -19.68
N THR A 189 10.69 6.19 -20.66
CA THR A 189 11.78 5.37 -21.19
C THR A 189 12.79 5.02 -20.09
N GLY A 190 13.12 3.74 -19.99
CA GLY A 190 14.15 3.22 -19.10
C GLY A 190 13.75 3.14 -17.63
N VAL A 191 12.44 3.17 -17.31
CA VAL A 191 11.92 2.82 -15.97
C VAL A 191 11.75 1.32 -15.77
N MET A 192 11.80 0.53 -16.84
CA MET A 192 11.88 -0.93 -16.78
C MET A 192 13.29 -1.37 -17.11
N ASP A 193 13.80 -2.35 -16.40
CA ASP A 193 15.07 -3.02 -16.73
C ASP A 193 14.86 -4.19 -17.73
N ASP A 194 15.97 -4.81 -18.14
CA ASP A 194 15.94 -5.94 -19.09
C ASP A 194 15.23 -7.20 -18.54
N GLN A 195 14.89 -7.22 -17.25
CA GLN A 195 14.14 -8.28 -16.57
C GLN A 195 12.70 -7.89 -16.28
N GLU A 196 12.22 -6.82 -16.93
CA GLU A 196 10.88 -6.24 -16.74
C GLU A 196 10.58 -5.81 -15.29
N ARG A 197 11.61 -5.42 -14.54
CA ARG A 197 11.44 -4.88 -13.18
C ARG A 197 11.35 -3.36 -13.23
N TYR A 198 10.40 -2.81 -12.49
CA TYR A 198 10.12 -1.38 -12.45
C TYR A 198 11.10 -0.64 -11.53
N ASP A 199 11.80 0.37 -12.05
CA ASP A 199 12.70 1.24 -11.29
C ASP A 199 11.90 2.37 -10.62
N TRP A 200 11.49 2.12 -9.39
CA TRP A 200 10.67 3.04 -8.59
C TRP A 200 11.35 4.40 -8.36
N LYS A 201 12.66 4.43 -8.21
CA LYS A 201 13.41 5.66 -8.00
C LYS A 201 13.50 6.49 -9.27
N LYS A 202 13.83 5.85 -10.39
CA LYS A 202 13.99 6.50 -11.69
C LYS A 202 12.66 6.98 -12.26
N SER A 203 11.59 6.24 -11.99
CA SER A 203 10.24 6.58 -12.46
C SER A 203 9.70 7.88 -11.89
N GLN A 204 10.15 8.27 -10.69
CA GLN A 204 9.61 9.40 -9.94
C GLN A 204 8.06 9.36 -9.83
N LEU A 205 7.50 8.17 -9.75
CA LEU A 205 6.07 7.91 -9.84
C LEU A 205 5.25 8.81 -8.91
N HIS A 206 5.67 8.92 -7.64
CA HIS A 206 4.99 9.78 -6.67
C HIS A 206 4.90 11.25 -7.13
N SER A 207 6.00 11.82 -7.62
CA SER A 207 6.04 13.21 -8.08
C SER A 207 5.15 13.42 -9.29
N ARG A 208 5.12 12.47 -10.22
CA ARG A 208 4.29 12.50 -11.43
C ARG A 208 2.80 12.40 -11.09
N VAL A 209 2.42 11.51 -10.18
CA VAL A 209 1.05 11.41 -9.67
C VAL A 209 0.61 12.73 -9.04
N MET A 210 1.44 13.30 -8.16
CA MET A 210 1.11 14.58 -7.50
C MET A 210 1.01 15.74 -8.50
N GLN A 211 1.87 15.80 -9.50
CA GLN A 211 1.81 16.83 -10.55
C GLN A 211 0.53 16.71 -11.37
N GLN A 212 0.16 15.49 -11.80
CA GLN A 212 -1.07 15.26 -12.54
C GLN A 212 -2.31 15.56 -11.70
N ALA A 213 -2.31 15.16 -10.44
CA ALA A 213 -3.39 15.49 -9.51
C ALA A 213 -3.56 17.01 -9.34
N ALA A 214 -2.46 17.75 -9.18
CA ALA A 214 -2.52 19.21 -9.07
C ALA A 214 -3.09 19.89 -10.33
N GLN A 215 -2.75 19.40 -11.52
CA GLN A 215 -3.34 19.88 -12.77
C GLN A 215 -4.84 19.59 -12.85
N SER A 216 -5.27 18.40 -12.43
CA SER A 216 -6.68 18.02 -12.39
C SER A 216 -7.48 18.81 -11.34
N MET A 217 -6.85 19.16 -10.20
CA MET A 217 -7.44 19.96 -9.12
C MET A 217 -7.67 21.44 -9.46
N ALA A 218 -7.01 21.97 -10.48
CA ALA A 218 -7.21 23.35 -10.92
C ALA A 218 -8.62 23.61 -11.49
N SER A 219 -9.44 22.58 -11.63
CA SER A 219 -10.83 22.67 -12.05
C SER A 219 -11.72 23.18 -10.92
N ARG A 220 -12.73 23.99 -11.24
CA ARG A 220 -13.74 24.53 -10.30
C ARG A 220 -14.60 23.42 -9.62
N TYR A 221 -14.51 22.20 -10.09
CA TYR A 221 -15.36 21.06 -9.69
C TYR A 221 -14.59 20.04 -8.86
N PHE A 222 -13.38 20.39 -8.40
CA PHE A 222 -12.66 19.50 -7.50
C PHE A 222 -13.44 19.28 -6.20
N SER A 223 -13.78 18.05 -5.92
CA SER A 223 -14.32 17.63 -4.62
C SER A 223 -13.25 16.87 -3.84
N ILE A 224 -13.26 17.03 -2.52
CA ILE A 224 -12.34 16.30 -1.64
C ILE A 224 -12.69 14.80 -1.72
N PRO A 225 -11.73 13.93 -2.04
CA PRO A 225 -11.98 12.49 -2.05
C PRO A 225 -12.51 11.99 -0.70
N PRO A 226 -13.36 10.96 -0.68
CA PRO A 226 -13.79 10.30 0.55
C PRO A 226 -12.56 9.87 1.39
N LYS A 227 -12.74 9.86 2.70
CA LYS A 227 -11.66 9.48 3.64
C LYS A 227 -11.10 8.09 3.35
N GLU A 228 -11.92 7.17 2.89
CA GLU A 228 -11.54 5.81 2.51
C GLU A 228 -10.52 5.81 1.35
N PHE A 229 -10.77 6.62 0.33
CA PHE A 229 -9.86 6.82 -0.79
C PHE A 229 -8.53 7.45 -0.34
N MET A 230 -8.60 8.40 0.60
CA MET A 230 -7.39 9.01 1.15
C MET A 230 -6.55 7.99 1.95
N PHE A 231 -7.18 7.06 2.67
CA PHE A 231 -6.48 6.00 3.38
C PHE A 231 -5.80 5.02 2.42
N ILE A 232 -6.51 4.57 1.37
CA ILE A 232 -5.93 3.70 0.33
C ILE A 232 -4.74 4.41 -0.34
N SER A 233 -4.92 5.66 -0.77
CA SER A 233 -3.86 6.46 -1.39
C SER A 233 -2.66 6.63 -0.47
N ARG A 234 -2.87 6.91 0.82
CA ARG A 234 -1.81 7.04 1.82
C ARG A 234 -1.00 5.77 1.98
N LYS A 235 -1.66 4.60 2.02
CA LYS A 235 -0.98 3.30 2.09
C LYS A 235 -0.11 3.05 0.86
N PHE A 236 -0.67 3.23 -0.34
CA PHE A 236 0.10 3.00 -1.58
C PHE A 236 1.23 4.02 -1.76
N ILE A 237 1.04 5.29 -1.39
CA ILE A 237 2.13 6.28 -1.35
C ILE A 237 3.24 5.81 -0.41
N GLY A 238 2.88 5.28 0.77
CA GLY A 238 3.84 4.70 1.70
C GLY A 238 4.61 3.52 1.10
N ALA A 239 3.90 2.59 0.46
CA ALA A 239 4.51 1.45 -0.23
C ALA A 239 5.44 1.91 -1.38
N TYR A 240 5.02 2.87 -2.19
CA TYR A 240 5.86 3.43 -3.26
C TYR A 240 7.10 4.15 -2.70
N THR A 241 6.94 4.89 -1.60
CA THR A 241 8.08 5.51 -0.92
C THR A 241 9.05 4.45 -0.40
N PHE A 242 8.54 3.36 0.16
CA PHE A 242 9.35 2.22 0.56
C PHE A 242 10.15 1.65 -0.62
N MET A 243 9.49 1.40 -1.74
CA MET A 243 10.14 0.89 -2.96
C MET A 243 11.22 1.84 -3.52
N THR A 244 11.09 3.15 -3.31
CA THR A 244 12.12 4.11 -3.73
C THR A 244 13.31 4.19 -2.79
N VAL A 245 13.15 3.78 -1.53
CA VAL A 245 14.21 3.79 -0.51
C VAL A 245 15.08 2.54 -0.61
N ILE A 246 14.49 1.40 -0.88
CA ILE A 246 15.19 0.12 -1.00
C ILE A 246 15.68 -0.13 -2.42
#